data_94d2a5019b9fdf33406157addc96f59b
#
_entry.id   94d2a5019b9fdf33406157addc96f59b
#
_cell.length_a   1.000
_cell.length_b   1.000
_cell.length_c   1.000
_cell.angle_alpha   90.00
_cell.angle_beta   90.00
_cell.angle_gamma   90.00
#
_symmetry.space_group_name_H-M   'P 1'
#
loop_
_entity.id
_entity.type
_entity.pdbx_description
1 polymer ?
#
loop_
_entity_poly.entity_id
_entity_poly.type
_entity_poly.pdbx_seq_one_letter_code
_entity_poly.pdbx_strand_id
1 'polypeptide(L)'
;MLPQNRIKHLNEKDGMRMELNQENNQVRLCGTMAAAPQYSHNAGGQDFYSFPLEVERLSGSFDTLNIVLRESQLAAVEAEEKARLLVLGELRSFNNRRGEGAKLVLTVLAREIRLTDEPDDNRVSLTGTLCKLPNARVTPLGRDICDLLLAVNRRSGRSDYLPCICWGSRAREAAEWTVGTVLHLEGRVQSRDYLKLRGDGLERRTAYEVSAAEIEKLA
;
A
#
# COMPACT_ATOMS: atom_id res chain seq x y z
N MET A 1 -46.59 24.82 27.54
CA MET A 1 -45.25 25.32 27.25
C MET A 1 -44.34 24.12 27.10
N LEU A 2 -44.08 23.68 25.85
CA LEU A 2 -43.25 22.53 25.53
C LEU A 2 -41.86 23.04 25.14
N PRO A 3 -40.76 22.41 25.57
CA PRO A 3 -39.40 22.80 25.16
C PRO A 3 -39.09 22.28 23.75
N GLN A 4 -38.59 23.20 22.94
CA GLN A 4 -38.18 22.96 21.57
C GLN A 4 -36.98 21.97 21.47
N ASN A 5 -37.18 20.91 20.72
CA ASN A 5 -36.16 19.96 20.28
C ASN A 5 -35.16 20.69 19.37
N ARG A 6 -33.95 20.88 19.84
CA ARG A 6 -32.78 21.24 19.01
C ARG A 6 -32.28 19.96 18.31
N ILE A 7 -32.69 19.77 17.09
CA ILE A 7 -32.06 18.79 16.17
C ILE A 7 -30.67 19.35 15.82
N LYS A 8 -29.64 18.75 16.37
CA LYS A 8 -28.26 18.97 15.94
C LYS A 8 -28.10 18.29 14.58
N HIS A 9 -27.92 19.06 13.54
CA HIS A 9 -27.37 18.58 12.28
C HIS A 9 -25.93 18.08 12.56
N LEU A 10 -25.77 16.78 12.71
CA LEU A 10 -24.47 16.13 12.67
C LEU A 10 -24.01 16.22 11.21
N ASN A 11 -22.88 16.85 11.03
CA ASN A 11 -22.27 17.07 9.73
C ASN A 11 -21.84 15.69 9.16
N GLU A 12 -22.34 15.31 8.00
CA GLU A 12 -22.01 14.03 7.33
C GLU A 12 -20.50 13.83 7.16
N LYS A 13 -19.72 14.92 7.10
CA LYS A 13 -18.26 14.90 7.07
C LYS A 13 -17.63 14.39 8.37
N ASP A 14 -18.25 14.62 9.54
CA ASP A 14 -17.73 14.14 10.82
C ASP A 14 -18.05 12.65 11.04
N GLY A 15 -19.18 12.16 10.54
CA GLY A 15 -19.51 10.72 10.53
C GLY A 15 -18.56 9.91 9.67
N MET A 16 -18.25 10.40 8.46
CA MET A 16 -17.31 9.75 7.54
C MET A 16 -15.86 9.80 8.06
N ARG A 17 -15.49 10.85 8.80
CA ARG A 17 -14.17 10.97 9.45
C ARG A 17 -14.01 10.03 10.66
N MET A 18 -15.09 9.70 11.36
CA MET A 18 -15.07 8.72 12.46
C MET A 18 -15.01 7.27 11.99
N GLU A 19 -15.61 6.92 10.83
CA GLU A 19 -15.49 5.59 10.23
C GLU A 19 -14.10 5.36 9.61
N LEU A 20 -13.46 6.38 9.04
CA LEU A 20 -12.07 6.34 8.55
C LEU A 20 -11.04 6.07 9.66
N ASN A 21 -11.38 6.35 10.93
CA ASN A 21 -10.49 6.12 12.07
C ASN A 21 -10.37 4.65 12.52
N GLN A 22 -11.10 3.69 11.92
CA GLN A 22 -11.00 2.28 12.31
C GLN A 22 -10.06 1.45 11.41
N GLU A 23 -9.70 1.93 10.22
CA GLU A 23 -8.85 1.18 9.29
C GLU A 23 -7.59 1.99 8.93
N ASN A 24 -6.50 1.66 9.61
CA ASN A 24 -5.20 2.32 9.42
C ASN A 24 -4.42 1.84 8.18
N ASN A 25 -5.00 0.97 7.34
CA ASN A 25 -4.35 0.37 6.19
C ASN A 25 -5.42 -0.07 5.18
N GLN A 26 -5.61 0.73 4.15
CA GLN A 26 -6.58 0.46 3.09
C GLN A 26 -5.89 0.55 1.74
N VAL A 27 -6.20 -0.41 0.89
CA VAL A 27 -5.75 -0.46 -0.50
C VAL A 27 -6.94 -0.70 -1.39
N ARG A 28 -7.04 0.09 -2.47
CA ARG A 28 -7.95 -0.13 -3.58
C ARG A 28 -7.14 -0.19 -4.87
N LEU A 29 -7.27 -1.30 -5.59
CA LEU A 29 -6.63 -1.50 -6.88
C LEU A 29 -7.67 -1.93 -7.90
N CYS A 30 -7.61 -1.34 -9.10
CA CYS A 30 -8.24 -1.87 -10.31
C CYS A 30 -7.13 -2.14 -11.32
N GLY A 31 -7.11 -3.32 -11.90
CA GLY A 31 -6.08 -3.72 -12.84
C GLY A 31 -6.35 -5.06 -13.50
N THR A 32 -5.40 -5.55 -14.27
CA THR A 32 -5.49 -6.80 -15.02
C THR A 32 -4.64 -7.88 -14.36
N MET A 33 -5.20 -9.05 -14.15
CA MET A 33 -4.47 -10.22 -13.68
C MET A 33 -3.45 -10.66 -14.74
N ALA A 34 -2.14 -10.64 -14.39
CA ALA A 34 -1.07 -10.95 -15.34
C ALA A 34 -0.74 -12.45 -15.42
N ALA A 35 -1.08 -13.22 -14.39
CA ALA A 35 -0.93 -14.67 -14.35
C ALA A 35 -1.94 -15.29 -13.38
N ALA A 36 -2.27 -16.56 -13.61
CA ALA A 36 -3.19 -17.32 -12.75
C ALA A 36 -2.66 -17.42 -11.30
N PRO A 37 -3.57 -17.46 -10.29
CA PRO A 37 -3.19 -17.64 -8.90
C PRO A 37 -2.39 -18.92 -8.68
N GLN A 38 -1.32 -18.82 -7.90
CA GLN A 38 -0.49 -19.96 -7.49
C GLN A 38 -0.50 -20.09 -5.98
N TYR A 39 -0.39 -21.33 -5.48
CA TYR A 39 -0.26 -21.58 -4.05
C TYR A 39 0.92 -20.81 -3.48
N SER A 40 0.69 -20.09 -2.39
CA SER A 40 1.69 -19.27 -1.71
C SER A 40 2.18 -19.89 -0.40
N HIS A 41 1.27 -20.14 0.54
CA HIS A 41 1.57 -20.68 1.86
C HIS A 41 0.31 -21.06 2.63
N ASN A 42 0.49 -21.81 3.70
CA ASN A 42 -0.55 -22.05 4.72
C ASN A 42 -0.26 -21.19 5.97
N ALA A 43 -1.29 -20.59 6.53
CA ALA A 43 -1.21 -19.88 7.81
C ALA A 43 -2.48 -20.11 8.63
N GLY A 44 -2.31 -20.65 9.85
CA GLY A 44 -3.43 -20.90 10.75
C GLY A 44 -4.46 -21.91 10.21
N GLY A 45 -4.02 -22.89 9.41
CA GLY A 45 -4.91 -23.89 8.79
C GLY A 45 -5.64 -23.37 7.54
N GLN A 46 -5.33 -22.18 7.06
CA GLN A 46 -5.90 -21.59 5.86
C GLN A 46 -4.85 -21.49 4.76
N ASP A 47 -5.21 -21.90 3.55
CA ASP A 47 -4.37 -21.79 2.36
C ASP A 47 -4.51 -20.43 1.72
N PHE A 48 -3.36 -19.90 1.29
CA PHE A 48 -3.23 -18.63 0.58
C PHE A 48 -2.61 -18.84 -0.78
N TYR A 49 -3.11 -18.09 -1.74
CA TYR A 49 -2.65 -18.06 -3.12
C TYR A 49 -2.17 -16.66 -3.46
N SER A 50 -1.37 -16.54 -4.49
CA SER A 50 -0.89 -15.23 -4.96
C SER A 50 -0.83 -15.16 -6.47
N PHE A 51 -1.07 -13.95 -6.98
CA PHE A 51 -0.96 -13.64 -8.40
C PHE A 51 -0.48 -12.19 -8.59
N PRO A 52 0.18 -11.88 -9.72
CA PRO A 52 0.53 -10.52 -10.10
C PRO A 52 -0.67 -9.80 -10.70
N LEU A 53 -0.95 -8.57 -10.23
CA LEU A 53 -1.92 -7.64 -10.79
C LEU A 53 -1.15 -6.49 -11.44
N GLU A 54 -1.38 -6.23 -12.71
CA GLU A 54 -0.85 -5.09 -13.44
C GLU A 54 -1.82 -3.93 -13.38
N VAL A 55 -1.31 -2.77 -12.97
CA VAL A 55 -2.06 -1.52 -12.88
C VAL A 55 -1.32 -0.46 -13.69
N GLU A 56 -1.98 0.11 -14.69
CA GLU A 56 -1.41 1.13 -15.54
C GLU A 56 -1.36 2.49 -14.82
N ARG A 57 -0.22 3.16 -14.94
CA ARG A 57 -0.06 4.55 -14.48
C ARG A 57 -0.53 5.51 -15.56
N LEU A 58 -0.87 6.73 -15.18
CA LEU A 58 -1.15 7.82 -16.13
C LEU A 58 0.00 8.10 -17.12
N SER A 59 1.20 7.65 -16.82
CA SER A 59 2.38 7.76 -17.71
C SER A 59 2.46 6.65 -18.77
N GLY A 60 1.53 5.68 -18.80
CA GLY A 60 1.58 4.51 -19.66
C GLY A 60 2.52 3.39 -19.16
N SER A 61 3.17 3.57 -18.00
CA SER A 61 3.98 2.51 -17.36
C SER A 61 3.08 1.67 -16.46
N PHE A 62 3.48 0.41 -16.19
CA PHE A 62 2.74 -0.49 -15.33
C PHE A 62 3.44 -0.70 -13.98
N ASP A 63 2.64 -0.82 -12.93
CA ASP A 63 3.05 -1.40 -11.65
C ASP A 63 2.53 -2.85 -11.59
N THR A 64 3.41 -3.80 -11.38
CA THR A 64 3.03 -5.20 -11.14
C THR A 64 3.00 -5.45 -9.64
N LEU A 65 1.81 -5.57 -9.06
CA LEU A 65 1.61 -5.70 -7.62
C LEU A 65 1.23 -7.14 -7.26
N ASN A 66 1.87 -7.69 -6.23
CA ASN A 66 1.61 -9.06 -5.81
C ASN A 66 0.39 -9.09 -4.88
N ILE A 67 -0.70 -9.72 -5.33
CA ILE A 67 -1.94 -9.90 -4.58
C ILE A 67 -1.90 -11.25 -3.89
N VAL A 68 -2.27 -11.28 -2.61
CA VAL A 68 -2.44 -12.49 -1.81
C VAL A 68 -3.91 -12.62 -1.45
N LEU A 69 -4.49 -13.78 -1.72
CA LEU A 69 -5.90 -14.09 -1.44
C LEU A 69 -6.02 -15.42 -0.71
N ARG A 70 -7.15 -15.62 -0.05
CA ARG A 70 -7.51 -16.90 0.58
C ARG A 70 -8.05 -17.87 -0.45
N GLU A 71 -7.91 -19.17 -0.21
CA GLU A 71 -8.52 -20.22 -1.04
C GLU A 71 -10.01 -19.95 -1.34
N SER A 72 -10.76 -19.49 -0.32
CA SER A 72 -12.20 -19.17 -0.48
C SER A 72 -12.50 -18.04 -1.49
N GLN A 73 -11.50 -17.29 -1.91
CA GLN A 73 -11.62 -16.19 -2.89
C GLN A 73 -11.21 -16.62 -4.32
N LEU A 74 -10.66 -17.82 -4.51
CA LEU A 74 -10.18 -18.29 -5.82
C LEU A 74 -11.27 -18.28 -6.89
N ALA A 75 -12.48 -18.71 -6.56
CA ALA A 75 -13.60 -18.76 -7.49
C ALA A 75 -13.93 -17.39 -8.14
N ALA A 76 -13.56 -16.29 -7.47
CA ALA A 76 -13.77 -14.93 -7.99
C ALA A 76 -12.74 -14.54 -9.08
N VAL A 77 -11.62 -15.28 -9.20
CA VAL A 77 -10.49 -14.94 -10.09
C VAL A 77 -10.12 -16.02 -11.10
N GLU A 78 -10.60 -17.27 -10.92
CA GLU A 78 -10.28 -18.39 -11.81
C GLU A 78 -11.10 -18.39 -13.10
N ALA A 79 -12.13 -17.54 -13.22
CA ALA A 79 -13.09 -17.62 -14.30
C ALA A 79 -12.55 -17.17 -15.67
N GLU A 80 -11.50 -16.34 -15.73
CA GLU A 80 -11.00 -15.77 -16.99
C GLU A 80 -9.50 -15.49 -16.95
N GLU A 81 -8.76 -15.90 -17.98
CA GLU A 81 -7.40 -15.42 -18.23
C GLU A 81 -7.41 -13.91 -18.47
N LYS A 82 -6.48 -13.18 -17.84
CA LYS A 82 -6.36 -11.71 -17.92
C LYS A 82 -7.60 -10.96 -17.42
N ALA A 83 -8.33 -11.54 -16.44
CA ALA A 83 -9.47 -10.89 -15.82
C ALA A 83 -9.10 -9.49 -15.29
N ARG A 84 -10.00 -8.53 -15.49
CA ARG A 84 -9.92 -7.23 -14.80
C ARG A 84 -10.56 -7.36 -13.44
N LEU A 85 -9.83 -6.93 -12.42
CA LEU A 85 -10.18 -7.14 -11.03
C LEU A 85 -10.18 -5.83 -10.24
N LEU A 86 -11.20 -5.66 -9.41
CA LEU A 86 -11.16 -4.77 -8.26
C LEU A 86 -10.70 -5.56 -7.04
N VAL A 87 -9.66 -5.07 -6.40
CA VAL A 87 -9.10 -5.61 -5.16
C VAL A 87 -9.19 -4.56 -4.07
N LEU A 88 -9.92 -4.86 -2.99
CA LEU A 88 -9.89 -4.10 -1.75
C LEU A 88 -9.12 -4.89 -0.71
N GLY A 89 -8.20 -4.25 0.00
CA GLY A 89 -7.33 -5.00 0.91
C GLY A 89 -6.43 -4.14 1.77
N GLU A 90 -5.34 -4.75 2.20
CA GLU A 90 -4.33 -4.13 3.08
C GLU A 90 -2.92 -4.39 2.55
N LEU A 91 -2.02 -3.43 2.66
CA LEU A 91 -0.60 -3.66 2.46
C LEU A 91 -0.04 -4.53 3.58
N ARG A 92 0.74 -5.52 3.18
CA ARG A 92 1.51 -6.38 4.08
C ARG A 92 2.97 -6.32 3.73
N SER A 93 3.80 -6.33 4.76
CA SER A 93 5.25 -6.40 4.59
C SER A 93 5.83 -7.59 5.34
N PHE A 94 6.84 -8.21 4.74
CA PHE A 94 7.62 -9.26 5.40
C PHE A 94 9.06 -9.27 4.89
N ASN A 95 9.96 -9.73 5.75
CA ASN A 95 11.35 -9.92 5.39
C ASN A 95 11.54 -11.22 4.62
N ASN A 96 12.07 -11.14 3.42
CA ASN A 96 12.47 -12.29 2.65
C ASN A 96 13.73 -12.94 3.25
N ARG A 97 13.57 -14.11 3.82
CA ARG A 97 14.66 -14.88 4.44
C ARG A 97 15.37 -15.83 3.47
N ARG A 98 14.84 -16.01 2.25
CA ARG A 98 15.38 -16.94 1.25
C ARG A 98 16.66 -16.43 0.56
N GLY A 99 17.04 -15.17 0.77
CA GLY A 99 18.28 -14.58 0.24
C GLY A 99 18.21 -14.14 -1.23
N GLU A 100 17.19 -14.52 -1.96
CA GLU A 100 16.95 -14.13 -3.35
C GLU A 100 15.91 -13.01 -3.42
N GLY A 101 16.09 -12.06 -4.36
CA GLY A 101 15.17 -10.93 -4.54
C GLY A 101 15.31 -9.81 -3.51
N ALA A 102 14.28 -9.00 -3.37
CA ALA A 102 14.24 -7.89 -2.42
C ALA A 102 14.20 -8.41 -0.97
N LYS A 103 14.93 -7.73 -0.06
CA LYS A 103 14.96 -8.09 1.35
C LYS A 103 13.60 -7.84 2.04
N LEU A 104 12.94 -6.76 1.68
CA LEU A 104 11.59 -6.44 2.11
C LEU A 104 10.62 -6.69 0.94
N VAL A 105 9.62 -7.49 1.17
CA VAL A 105 8.56 -7.80 0.20
C VAL A 105 7.27 -7.12 0.66
N LEU A 106 6.63 -6.39 -0.26
CA LEU A 106 5.29 -5.86 -0.09
C LEU A 106 4.29 -6.69 -0.90
N THR A 107 3.15 -6.96 -0.31
CA THR A 107 2.02 -7.62 -0.96
C THR A 107 0.73 -6.93 -0.57
N VAL A 108 -0.32 -7.12 -1.34
CA VAL A 108 -1.68 -6.71 -0.96
C VAL A 108 -2.45 -7.94 -0.53
N LEU A 109 -2.83 -8.02 0.73
CA LEU A 109 -3.73 -9.04 1.22
C LEU A 109 -5.17 -8.65 0.89
N ALA A 110 -5.78 -9.35 -0.05
CA ALA A 110 -7.16 -9.09 -0.46
C ALA A 110 -8.14 -9.41 0.67
N ARG A 111 -9.01 -8.45 0.97
CA ARG A 111 -10.22 -8.62 1.80
C ARG A 111 -11.41 -8.94 0.93
N GLU A 112 -11.54 -8.20 -0.16
CA GLU A 112 -12.54 -8.38 -1.21
C GLU A 112 -11.87 -8.38 -2.57
N ILE A 113 -12.36 -9.24 -3.46
CA ILE A 113 -11.92 -9.31 -4.85
C ILE A 113 -13.10 -9.64 -5.73
N ARG A 114 -13.24 -8.94 -6.86
CA ARG A 114 -14.31 -9.17 -7.83
C ARG A 114 -13.90 -8.73 -9.22
N LEU A 115 -14.55 -9.29 -10.23
CA LEU A 115 -14.47 -8.80 -11.60
C LEU A 115 -15.00 -7.37 -11.71
N THR A 116 -14.43 -6.58 -12.61
CA THR A 116 -14.81 -5.18 -12.82
C THR A 116 -14.48 -4.72 -14.23
N ASP A 117 -15.24 -3.73 -14.73
CA ASP A 117 -14.95 -2.99 -15.96
C ASP A 117 -14.38 -1.59 -15.66
N GLU A 118 -14.13 -1.28 -14.38
CA GLU A 118 -13.61 0.01 -13.97
C GLU A 118 -12.19 0.24 -14.55
N PRO A 119 -11.82 1.50 -14.84
CA PRO A 119 -10.46 1.84 -15.28
C PRO A 119 -9.43 1.51 -14.21
N ASP A 120 -8.16 1.46 -14.61
CA ASP A 120 -7.05 1.23 -13.70
C ASP A 120 -7.04 2.24 -12.58
N ASP A 121 -6.87 1.76 -11.35
CA ASP A 121 -6.84 2.57 -10.13
C ASP A 121 -5.85 1.99 -9.13
N ASN A 122 -5.17 2.87 -8.40
CA ASN A 122 -4.17 2.49 -7.39
C ASN A 122 -4.20 3.52 -6.28
N ARG A 123 -4.93 3.20 -5.22
CA ARG A 123 -5.07 4.07 -4.05
C ARG A 123 -4.71 3.34 -2.78
N VAL A 124 -3.98 4.05 -1.95
CA VAL A 124 -3.55 3.59 -0.63
C VAL A 124 -3.82 4.68 0.39
N SER A 125 -4.40 4.29 1.51
CA SER A 125 -4.59 5.14 2.68
C SER A 125 -3.96 4.45 3.89
N LEU A 126 -3.00 5.10 4.54
CA LEU A 126 -2.24 4.55 5.66
C LEU A 126 -2.22 5.53 6.83
N THR A 127 -2.45 5.01 8.04
CA THR A 127 -2.13 5.72 9.27
C THR A 127 -1.10 4.91 10.05
N GLY A 128 0.02 5.52 10.39
CA GLY A 128 1.12 4.81 11.04
C GLY A 128 2.09 5.76 11.75
N THR A 129 3.11 5.17 12.34
CA THR A 129 4.13 5.87 13.12
C THR A 129 5.48 5.79 12.41
N LEU A 130 6.20 6.89 12.30
CA LEU A 130 7.58 6.89 11.81
C LEU A 130 8.46 6.06 12.74
N CYS A 131 9.08 5.01 12.20
CA CYS A 131 9.95 4.12 12.96
C CYS A 131 11.46 4.31 12.65
N LYS A 132 11.78 5.21 11.72
CA LYS A 132 13.14 5.67 11.43
C LYS A 132 13.14 7.17 11.16
N LEU A 133 14.28 7.82 11.33
CA LEU A 133 14.46 9.20 10.90
C LEU A 133 14.19 9.29 9.38
N PRO A 134 13.45 10.32 8.93
CA PRO A 134 13.28 10.63 7.52
C PRO A 134 14.63 10.79 6.82
N ASN A 135 14.75 10.29 5.60
CA ASN A 135 15.97 10.43 4.80
C ASN A 135 15.70 11.34 3.60
N ALA A 136 15.99 12.62 3.79
CA ALA A 136 15.85 13.62 2.73
C ALA A 136 17.03 13.56 1.76
N ARG A 137 16.75 13.66 0.48
CA ARG A 137 17.76 13.71 -0.59
C ARG A 137 17.22 14.44 -1.82
N VAL A 138 18.10 14.85 -2.69
CA VAL A 138 17.74 15.46 -3.98
C VAL A 138 18.02 14.47 -5.11
N THR A 139 17.07 14.33 -6.03
CA THR A 139 17.27 13.49 -7.23
C THR A 139 18.29 14.13 -8.17
N PRO A 140 18.87 13.37 -9.13
CA PRO A 140 19.75 13.95 -10.16
C PRO A 140 19.07 15.04 -10.99
N LEU A 141 17.74 15.07 -11.06
CA LEU A 141 16.92 16.10 -11.74
C LEU A 141 16.55 17.28 -10.83
N GLY A 142 17.19 17.40 -9.65
CA GLY A 142 16.96 18.51 -8.71
C GLY A 142 15.63 18.48 -7.95
N ARG A 143 14.96 17.32 -7.86
CA ARG A 143 13.70 17.19 -7.10
C ARG A 143 13.98 16.75 -5.68
N ASP A 144 13.40 17.45 -4.71
CA ASP A 144 13.43 17.03 -3.29
C ASP A 144 12.60 15.77 -3.11
N ILE A 145 13.17 14.79 -2.43
CA ILE A 145 12.47 13.57 -2.00
C ILE A 145 12.84 13.25 -0.55
N CYS A 146 11.93 12.60 0.15
CA CYS A 146 12.14 12.12 1.50
C CYS A 146 11.64 10.68 1.62
N ASP A 147 12.55 9.77 1.95
CA ASP A 147 12.21 8.37 2.20
C ASP A 147 11.78 8.22 3.66
N LEU A 148 10.64 7.60 3.88
CA LEU A 148 10.04 7.35 5.18
C LEU A 148 9.87 5.85 5.41
N LEU A 149 9.85 5.41 6.66
CA LEU A 149 9.45 4.05 7.04
C LEU A 149 8.35 4.12 8.08
N LEU A 150 7.13 3.71 7.71
CA LEU A 150 5.97 3.68 8.59
C LEU A 150 5.80 2.31 9.22
N ALA A 151 5.58 2.29 10.53
CA ALA A 151 5.03 1.14 11.24
C ALA A 151 3.50 1.29 11.29
N VAL A 152 2.81 0.40 10.60
CA VAL A 152 1.34 0.35 10.55
C VAL A 152 0.87 -0.87 11.32
N ASN A 153 0.12 -0.66 12.39
CA ASN A 153 -0.28 -1.74 13.29
C ASN A 153 -1.39 -2.59 12.70
N ARG A 154 -1.25 -3.90 12.80
CA ARG A 154 -2.30 -4.88 12.48
C ARG A 154 -3.20 -5.09 13.71
N ARG A 155 -4.45 -5.48 13.49
CA ARG A 155 -5.35 -5.90 14.57
C ARG A 155 -4.80 -7.08 15.41
N SER A 156 -3.88 -7.87 14.86
CA SER A 156 -3.21 -9.00 15.54
C SER A 156 -2.06 -8.60 16.46
N GLY A 157 -1.80 -7.31 16.68
CA GLY A 157 -0.70 -6.81 17.50
C GLY A 157 0.67 -6.81 16.83
N ARG A 158 0.78 -7.23 15.55
CA ARG A 158 1.99 -7.08 14.72
C ARG A 158 1.94 -5.78 13.94
N SER A 159 3.09 -5.37 13.41
CA SER A 159 3.17 -4.19 12.54
C SER A 159 3.71 -4.56 11.16
N ASP A 160 3.20 -3.89 10.15
CA ASP A 160 3.80 -3.83 8.82
C ASP A 160 4.74 -2.62 8.76
N TYR A 161 5.92 -2.81 8.21
CA TYR A 161 6.90 -1.75 7.99
C TYR A 161 6.87 -1.38 6.52
N LEU A 162 6.25 -0.23 6.22
CA LEU A 162 5.93 0.20 4.87
C LEU A 162 6.87 1.34 4.43
N PRO A 163 7.73 1.12 3.42
CA PRO A 163 8.51 2.19 2.82
C PRO A 163 7.56 3.16 2.11
N CYS A 164 7.74 4.45 2.37
CA CYS A 164 7.00 5.52 1.72
C CYS A 164 7.97 6.57 1.18
N ILE A 165 7.57 7.29 0.15
CA ILE A 165 8.34 8.38 -0.45
C ILE A 165 7.47 9.62 -0.63
N CYS A 166 7.98 10.76 -0.21
CA CYS A 166 7.37 12.08 -0.41
C CYS A 166 8.18 12.88 -1.42
N TRP A 167 7.54 13.84 -2.08
CA TRP A 167 8.11 14.66 -3.14
C TRP A 167 7.89 16.15 -2.89
N GLY A 168 8.86 16.98 -3.31
CA GLY A 168 8.74 18.43 -3.32
C GLY A 168 8.54 19.05 -1.94
N SER A 169 7.53 19.89 -1.77
CA SER A 169 7.22 20.57 -0.50
C SER A 169 6.94 19.58 0.63
N ARG A 170 6.22 18.50 0.34
CA ARG A 170 5.95 17.44 1.33
C ARG A 170 7.20 16.73 1.79
N ALA A 171 8.18 16.56 0.89
CA ALA A 171 9.48 15.97 1.25
C ALA A 171 10.26 16.87 2.21
N ARG A 172 10.25 18.20 1.99
CA ARG A 172 10.90 19.17 2.88
C ARG A 172 10.24 19.22 4.25
N GLU A 173 8.92 19.19 4.29
CA GLU A 173 8.15 19.13 5.54
C GLU A 173 8.44 17.84 6.31
N ALA A 174 8.34 16.69 5.64
CA ALA A 174 8.57 15.39 6.25
C ALA A 174 10.01 15.21 6.76
N ALA A 175 11.00 15.91 6.18
CA ALA A 175 12.40 15.87 6.60
C ALA A 175 12.60 16.39 8.02
N GLU A 176 11.74 17.27 8.51
CA GLU A 176 11.80 17.84 9.87
C GLU A 176 11.12 16.95 10.94
N TRP A 177 10.50 15.86 10.54
CA TRP A 177 9.81 14.99 11.48
C TRP A 177 10.77 14.06 12.20
N THR A 178 10.35 13.57 13.37
CA THR A 178 11.15 12.69 14.23
C THR A 178 10.53 11.29 14.31
N VAL A 179 11.33 10.33 14.76
CA VAL A 179 10.83 9.00 15.11
C VAL A 179 9.74 9.13 16.17
N GLY A 180 8.65 8.38 16.00
CA GLY A 180 7.47 8.47 16.85
C GLY A 180 6.37 9.38 16.31
N THR A 181 6.64 10.23 15.30
CA THR A 181 5.60 11.02 14.63
C THR A 181 4.51 10.11 14.07
N VAL A 182 3.27 10.37 14.45
CA VAL A 182 2.08 9.71 13.88
C VAL A 182 1.59 10.54 12.70
N LEU A 183 1.35 9.86 11.58
CA LEU A 183 0.91 10.52 10.36
C LEU A 183 -0.15 9.72 9.61
N HIS A 184 -0.94 10.41 8.82
CA HIS A 184 -1.80 9.87 7.79
C HIS A 184 -1.22 10.15 6.42
N LEU A 185 -1.31 9.17 5.50
CA LEU A 185 -0.78 9.24 4.15
C LEU A 185 -1.80 8.69 3.17
N GLU A 186 -2.05 9.45 2.11
CA GLU A 186 -2.76 8.97 0.92
C GLU A 186 -1.82 8.94 -0.27
N GLY A 187 -1.94 7.92 -1.11
CA GLY A 187 -1.05 7.75 -2.24
C GLY A 187 -1.34 6.50 -3.05
N ARG A 188 -0.27 5.96 -3.63
CA ARG A 188 -0.32 4.73 -4.44
C ARG A 188 0.88 3.84 -4.14
N VAL A 189 0.73 2.53 -4.31
CA VAL A 189 1.88 1.61 -4.36
C VAL A 189 2.56 1.76 -5.72
N GLN A 190 3.87 1.91 -5.70
CA GLN A 190 4.66 1.90 -6.94
C GLN A 190 5.81 0.92 -6.85
N SER A 191 6.18 0.37 -8.00
CA SER A 191 7.38 -0.44 -8.18
C SER A 191 8.50 0.39 -8.80
N ARG A 192 9.73 0.12 -8.41
CA ARG A 192 10.92 0.72 -8.97
C ARG A 192 12.02 -0.32 -9.14
N ASP A 193 12.47 -0.49 -10.37
CA ASP A 193 13.63 -1.33 -10.64
C ASP A 193 14.93 -0.59 -10.32
N TYR A 194 15.87 -1.30 -9.74
CA TYR A 194 17.20 -0.80 -9.47
C TYR A 194 18.24 -1.91 -9.65
N LEU A 195 19.46 -1.50 -9.98
CA LEU A 195 20.59 -2.41 -10.08
C LEU A 195 21.33 -2.46 -8.74
N LYS A 196 21.57 -3.67 -8.24
CA LYS A 196 22.35 -3.91 -7.05
C LYS A 196 23.61 -4.69 -7.40
N LEU A 197 24.76 -4.18 -6.94
CA LEU A 197 26.02 -4.91 -7.09
C LEU A 197 26.04 -6.13 -6.14
N ARG A 198 26.30 -7.31 -6.68
CA ARG A 198 26.45 -8.56 -5.92
C ARG A 198 27.65 -9.33 -6.47
N GLY A 199 28.74 -9.40 -5.69
CA GLY A 199 30.00 -9.91 -6.19
C GLY A 199 30.49 -9.09 -7.39
N ASP A 200 30.81 -9.75 -8.50
CA ASP A 200 31.32 -9.11 -9.73
C ASP A 200 30.19 -8.74 -10.73
N GLY A 201 28.91 -8.91 -10.36
CA GLY A 201 27.78 -8.70 -11.26
C GLY A 201 26.74 -7.70 -10.74
N LEU A 202 25.99 -7.11 -11.71
CA LEU A 202 24.82 -6.28 -11.42
C LEU A 202 23.55 -7.14 -11.46
N GLU A 203 22.81 -7.17 -10.36
CA GLU A 203 21.53 -7.84 -10.25
C GLU A 203 20.40 -6.80 -10.32
N ARG A 204 19.45 -6.98 -11.25
CA ARG A 204 18.23 -6.15 -11.31
C ARG A 204 17.27 -6.60 -10.21
N ARG A 205 16.79 -5.65 -9.43
CA ARG A 205 15.82 -5.87 -8.36
C ARG A 205 14.70 -4.85 -8.44
N THR A 206 13.52 -5.27 -8.02
CA THR A 206 12.34 -4.39 -7.89
C THR A 206 12.13 -4.06 -6.41
N ALA A 207 12.05 -2.79 -6.09
CA ALA A 207 11.60 -2.29 -4.80
C ALA A 207 10.18 -1.77 -4.93
N TYR A 208 9.39 -1.96 -3.87
CA TYR A 208 8.05 -1.42 -3.75
C TYR A 208 8.01 -0.40 -2.64
N GLU A 209 7.29 0.68 -2.86
CA GLU A 209 7.11 1.76 -1.91
C GLU A 209 5.75 2.43 -2.12
N VAL A 210 5.26 3.16 -1.14
CA VAL A 210 4.06 3.99 -1.26
C VAL A 210 4.50 5.41 -1.61
N SER A 211 4.15 5.87 -2.80
CA SER A 211 4.36 7.27 -3.22
C SER A 211 3.22 8.11 -2.66
N ALA A 212 3.54 8.99 -1.71
CA ALA A 212 2.58 9.87 -1.09
C ALA A 212 2.11 10.96 -2.06
N ALA A 213 0.81 11.03 -2.28
CA ALA A 213 0.13 12.16 -2.92
C ALA A 213 -0.21 13.23 -1.88
N GLU A 214 -0.67 12.77 -0.70
CA GLU A 214 -0.95 13.62 0.45
C GLU A 214 -0.36 12.99 1.72
N ILE A 215 0.04 13.84 2.66
CA ILE A 215 0.59 13.40 3.94
C ILE A 215 0.29 14.46 4.99
N GLU A 216 -0.17 14.02 6.15
CA GLU A 216 -0.57 14.88 7.26
C GLU A 216 0.03 14.32 8.56
N LYS A 217 0.67 15.19 9.35
CA LYS A 217 1.10 14.88 10.70
C LYS A 217 -0.11 14.96 11.64
N LEU A 218 -0.37 13.87 12.38
CA LEU A 218 -1.48 13.78 13.34
C LEU A 218 -1.03 14.06 14.78
N ALA A 219 0.18 13.63 15.15
CA ALA A 219 0.79 13.84 16.46
C ALA A 219 2.32 13.70 16.40
#